data_e3e4dd107d7bc28ebaf4610c07961d0f
#
_entry.id   e3e4dd107d7bc28ebaf4610c07961d0f
#
_cell.length_a   1.000
_cell.length_b   1.000
_cell.length_c   1.000
_cell.angle_alpha   90.00
_cell.angle_beta   90.00
_cell.angle_gamma   90.00
#
_symmetry.space_group_name_H-M   'P 1'
#
loop_
_entity.id
_entity.type
_entity.pdbx_description
1 polymer ?
#
loop_
_entity_poly.entity_id
_entity_poly.type
_entity_poly.pdbx_seq_one_letter_code
_entity_poly.pdbx_strand_id
1 'polypeptide(L)'
;MIGAVNDQLAFRFVSGHRALDLLSTLGDRHREPVERLREPADLDRWLAAAGLPVPERAVEDDLAEARRLREAMNGLTRAVVAGEAPDPDDLRQLNDWARRPALAPQVEAGLRRGWSGEQPVRAALALVAREATELLTGPERALVRECAAAPACSLLFLDRSRAGRRRWCEMERCGSRAKMATYRRRGRSSGGGRSSGGGGI
;
A
#
# COMPACT_ATOMS: atom_id res chain seq x y z
N MET A 1 -30.77 -1.11 -1.98
CA MET A 1 -29.75 -1.96 -2.66
C MET A 1 -28.44 -1.18 -2.57
N ILE A 2 -27.57 -1.54 -1.63
CA ILE A 2 -26.22 -0.96 -1.51
C ILE A 2 -25.42 -1.63 -2.62
N GLY A 3 -25.08 -0.86 -3.66
CA GLY A 3 -24.29 -1.34 -4.79
C GLY A 3 -22.99 -1.96 -4.31
N ALA A 4 -22.62 -3.10 -4.86
CA ALA A 4 -21.33 -3.73 -4.65
C ALA A 4 -20.24 -2.68 -4.96
N VAL A 5 -19.55 -2.21 -3.94
CA VAL A 5 -18.34 -1.39 -4.10
C VAL A 5 -17.42 -2.24 -4.96
N ASN A 6 -17.06 -1.74 -6.14
CA ASN A 6 -16.15 -2.45 -7.04
C ASN A 6 -14.90 -2.82 -6.21
N ASP A 7 -14.63 -4.12 -6.01
CA ASP A 7 -13.54 -4.65 -5.18
C ASP A 7 -12.17 -4.04 -5.51
N GLN A 8 -12.00 -3.54 -6.73
CA GLN A 8 -10.79 -2.83 -7.17
C GLN A 8 -10.60 -1.47 -6.49
N LEU A 9 -11.67 -0.82 -6.04
CA LEU A 9 -11.65 0.50 -5.39
C LEU A 9 -11.59 0.40 -3.86
N ALA A 10 -11.70 -0.79 -3.29
CA ALA A 10 -11.56 -1.00 -1.85
C ALA A 10 -10.13 -0.68 -1.38
N PHE A 11 -10.00 0.03 -0.27
CA PHE A 11 -8.71 0.24 0.37
C PHE A 11 -8.16 -1.08 0.92
N ARG A 12 -6.84 -1.24 0.87
CA ARG A 12 -6.16 -2.46 1.28
C ARG A 12 -5.25 -2.18 2.46
N PHE A 13 -5.64 -2.66 3.63
CA PHE A 13 -4.87 -2.58 4.88
C PHE A 13 -4.18 -3.93 5.17
N VAL A 14 -3.32 -4.35 4.26
CA VAL A 14 -2.64 -5.65 4.30
C VAL A 14 -1.11 -5.54 4.35
N SER A 15 -0.60 -4.31 4.31
CA SER A 15 0.84 -4.05 4.31
C SER A 15 1.49 -4.27 5.68
N GLY A 16 0.72 -4.18 6.76
CA GLY A 16 1.19 -4.26 8.13
C GLY A 16 1.75 -2.93 8.67
N HIS A 17 1.60 -1.84 7.92
CA HIS A 17 2.02 -0.49 8.36
C HIS A 17 1.22 0.59 7.66
N ARG A 18 0.68 1.56 8.42
CA ARG A 18 -0.22 2.61 7.89
C ARG A 18 0.42 3.41 6.75
N ALA A 19 1.69 3.77 6.85
CA ALA A 19 2.40 4.47 5.79
C ALA A 19 2.41 3.65 4.48
N LEU A 20 2.63 2.33 4.55
CA LEU A 20 2.57 1.45 3.38
C LEU A 20 1.15 1.23 2.87
N ASP A 21 0.14 1.29 3.75
CA ASP A 21 -1.27 1.22 3.35
C ASP A 21 -1.69 2.46 2.55
N LEU A 22 -1.12 3.65 2.84
CA LEU A 22 -1.30 4.84 2.00
C LEU A 22 -0.74 4.60 0.58
N LEU A 23 0.43 3.97 0.45
CA LEU A 23 1.01 3.66 -0.87
C LEU A 23 0.09 2.75 -1.69
N SER A 24 -0.63 1.85 -1.03
CA SER A 24 -1.54 0.90 -1.65
C SER A 24 -2.81 1.55 -2.23
N THR A 25 -3.07 2.83 -1.92
CA THR A 25 -4.21 3.58 -2.50
C THR A 25 -4.05 3.83 -4.01
N LEU A 26 -2.82 3.77 -4.54
CA LEU A 26 -2.56 3.65 -5.97
C LEU A 26 -2.07 2.22 -6.27
N GLY A 27 -2.99 1.38 -6.73
CA GLY A 27 -2.70 -0.02 -7.07
C GLY A 27 -2.22 -0.20 -8.51
N ASP A 28 -1.72 -1.40 -8.80
CA ASP A 28 -1.36 -1.90 -10.14
C ASP A 28 -0.45 -0.94 -10.94
N ARG A 29 0.47 -0.23 -10.22
CA ARG A 29 1.37 0.84 -10.74
C ARG A 29 2.16 0.45 -11.99
N HIS A 30 2.42 -0.83 -12.18
CA HIS A 30 3.23 -1.35 -13.30
C HIS A 30 2.40 -1.74 -14.53
N ARG A 31 1.08 -1.55 -14.49
CA ARG A 31 0.16 -1.93 -15.56
C ARG A 31 -0.85 -0.82 -15.83
N GLU A 32 -2.08 -0.98 -15.34
CA GLU A 32 -3.15 0.02 -15.37
C GLU A 32 -3.36 0.55 -13.96
N PRO A 33 -2.77 1.71 -13.62
CA PRO A 33 -2.85 2.24 -12.27
C PRO A 33 -4.30 2.43 -11.82
N VAL A 34 -4.64 1.93 -10.66
CA VAL A 34 -5.97 2.04 -10.05
C VAL A 34 -5.89 3.03 -8.89
N GLU A 35 -6.32 4.26 -9.14
CA GLU A 35 -6.41 5.30 -8.10
C GLU A 35 -7.64 5.07 -7.23
N ARG A 36 -7.45 5.01 -5.92
CA ARG A 36 -8.51 4.84 -4.92
C ARG A 36 -8.84 6.11 -4.15
N LEU A 37 -7.90 7.06 -4.12
CA LEU A 37 -8.13 8.41 -3.61
C LEU A 37 -8.54 9.31 -4.79
N ARG A 38 -9.78 9.25 -5.25
CA ARG A 38 -10.27 9.95 -6.46
C ARG A 38 -10.85 11.31 -6.17
N GLU A 39 -11.48 11.45 -5.01
CA GLU A 39 -12.16 12.64 -4.53
C GLU A 39 -11.86 12.85 -3.03
N PRO A 40 -12.05 14.05 -2.47
CA PRO A 40 -11.76 14.32 -1.05
C PRO A 40 -12.44 13.37 -0.08
N ALA A 41 -13.66 12.94 -0.38
CA ALA A 41 -14.38 11.96 0.44
C ALA A 41 -13.68 10.58 0.50
N ASP A 42 -12.87 10.23 -0.51
CA ASP A 42 -12.04 9.02 -0.47
C ASP A 42 -10.92 9.16 0.57
N LEU A 43 -10.33 10.34 0.70
CA LEU A 43 -9.32 10.61 1.73
C LEU A 43 -9.94 10.53 3.13
N ASP A 44 -11.13 11.10 3.35
CA ASP A 44 -11.86 10.98 4.62
C ASP A 44 -12.09 9.50 4.98
N ARG A 45 -12.55 8.71 4.01
CA ARG A 45 -12.80 7.27 4.21
C ARG A 45 -11.50 6.50 4.51
N TRP A 46 -10.42 6.85 3.82
CA TRP A 46 -9.12 6.21 4.07
C TRP A 46 -8.61 6.54 5.46
N LEU A 47 -8.64 7.82 5.87
CA LEU A 47 -8.22 8.24 7.20
C LEU A 47 -9.03 7.54 8.30
N ALA A 48 -10.34 7.47 8.16
CA ALA A 48 -11.19 6.75 9.11
C ALA A 48 -10.83 5.27 9.20
N ALA A 49 -10.67 4.59 8.06
CA ALA A 49 -10.29 3.18 7.99
C ALA A 49 -8.86 2.92 8.50
N ALA A 50 -7.96 3.90 8.36
CA ALA A 50 -6.60 3.88 8.90
C ALA A 50 -6.53 4.14 10.42
N GLY A 51 -7.67 4.31 11.10
CA GLY A 51 -7.74 4.60 12.53
C GLY A 51 -7.40 6.05 12.89
N LEU A 52 -7.55 6.96 11.94
CA LEU A 52 -7.33 8.41 12.07
C LEU A 52 -8.63 9.17 11.72
N PRO A 53 -9.77 8.88 12.38
CA PRO A 53 -10.99 9.62 12.11
C PRO A 53 -10.78 11.08 12.52
N VAL A 54 -11.07 11.99 11.59
CA VAL A 54 -10.99 13.43 11.80
C VAL A 54 -12.37 14.07 11.63
N PRO A 55 -12.72 15.10 12.41
CA PRO A 55 -14.04 15.73 12.34
C PRO A 55 -14.22 16.62 11.11
N GLU A 56 -13.12 17.12 10.57
CA GLU A 56 -13.08 17.98 9.38
C GLU A 56 -13.14 17.16 8.10
N ARG A 57 -13.73 17.72 7.06
CA ARG A 57 -13.75 17.13 5.73
C ARG A 57 -12.55 17.57 4.93
N ALA A 58 -11.96 16.61 4.23
CA ALA A 58 -10.90 16.90 3.27
C ALA A 58 -11.41 17.76 2.10
N VAL A 59 -10.55 18.63 1.59
CA VAL A 59 -10.78 19.42 0.37
C VAL A 59 -9.84 18.98 -0.75
N GLU A 60 -10.02 19.51 -1.98
CA GLU A 60 -9.20 19.13 -3.14
C GLU A 60 -7.70 19.32 -2.90
N ASP A 61 -7.31 20.39 -2.20
CA ASP A 61 -5.91 20.62 -1.87
C ASP A 61 -5.34 19.52 -0.96
N ASP A 62 -6.12 19.05 0.02
CA ASP A 62 -5.70 17.98 0.91
C ASP A 62 -5.54 16.65 0.16
N LEU A 63 -6.45 16.37 -0.77
CA LEU A 63 -6.36 15.20 -1.65
C LEU A 63 -5.11 15.26 -2.54
N ALA A 64 -4.86 16.42 -3.16
CA ALA A 64 -3.67 16.62 -4.00
C ALA A 64 -2.39 16.45 -3.19
N GLU A 65 -2.33 17.01 -1.99
CA GLU A 65 -1.20 16.87 -1.06
C GLU A 65 -1.01 15.42 -0.59
N ALA A 66 -2.10 14.72 -0.25
CA ALA A 66 -2.03 13.31 0.14
C ALA A 66 -1.45 12.43 -0.99
N ARG A 67 -1.85 12.69 -2.23
CA ARG A 67 -1.30 11.98 -3.40
C ARG A 67 0.18 12.30 -3.60
N ARG A 68 0.62 13.57 -3.48
CA ARG A 68 2.03 13.97 -3.58
C ARG A 68 2.88 13.30 -2.49
N LEU A 69 2.43 13.35 -1.23
CA LEU A 69 3.10 12.69 -0.11
C LEU A 69 3.22 11.18 -0.36
N ARG A 70 2.14 10.54 -0.82
CA ARG A 70 2.13 9.12 -1.18
C ARG A 70 3.20 8.77 -2.21
N GLU A 71 3.35 9.58 -3.27
CA GLU A 71 4.35 9.30 -4.31
C GLU A 71 5.77 9.44 -3.78
N ALA A 72 6.06 10.49 -3.02
CA ALA A 72 7.36 10.65 -2.37
C ALA A 72 7.69 9.47 -1.44
N MET A 73 6.75 9.08 -0.58
CA MET A 73 6.91 7.91 0.28
C MET A 73 7.11 6.61 -0.52
N ASN A 74 6.43 6.46 -1.65
CA ASN A 74 6.58 5.29 -2.52
C ASN A 74 7.97 5.26 -3.16
N GLY A 75 8.48 6.38 -3.67
CA GLY A 75 9.83 6.49 -4.23
C GLY A 75 10.89 6.09 -3.20
N LEU A 76 10.83 6.69 -2.01
CA LEU A 76 11.76 6.39 -0.91
C LEU A 76 11.69 4.92 -0.46
N THR A 77 10.49 4.36 -0.33
CA THR A 77 10.33 2.97 0.09
C THR A 77 10.89 2.00 -0.96
N ARG A 78 10.70 2.29 -2.25
CA ARG A 78 11.27 1.49 -3.34
C ARG A 78 12.79 1.59 -3.39
N ALA A 79 13.38 2.77 -3.19
CA ALA A 79 14.82 2.95 -3.10
C ALA A 79 15.41 2.08 -1.97
N VAL A 80 14.75 2.04 -0.80
CA VAL A 80 15.15 1.15 0.31
C VAL A 80 15.10 -0.32 -0.10
N VAL A 81 14.04 -0.79 -0.78
CA VAL A 81 13.89 -2.18 -1.22
C VAL A 81 14.92 -2.55 -2.27
N ALA A 82 15.25 -1.61 -3.18
CA ALA A 82 16.24 -1.80 -4.25
C ALA A 82 17.69 -1.64 -3.76
N GLY A 83 17.90 -1.04 -2.58
CA GLY A 83 19.24 -0.66 -2.10
C GLY A 83 19.84 0.51 -2.89
N GLU A 84 18.98 1.36 -3.43
CA GLU A 84 19.35 2.53 -4.23
C GLU A 84 19.38 3.81 -3.39
N ALA A 85 20.04 4.84 -3.92
CA ALA A 85 20.01 6.17 -3.30
C ALA A 85 18.59 6.77 -3.42
N PRO A 86 18.08 7.41 -2.34
CA PRO A 86 16.80 8.06 -2.37
C PRO A 86 16.83 9.33 -3.23
N ASP A 87 15.70 9.63 -3.90
CA ASP A 87 15.52 10.87 -4.62
C ASP A 87 15.51 12.06 -3.65
N PRO A 88 16.31 13.13 -3.89
CA PRO A 88 16.36 14.31 -3.00
C PRO A 88 15.03 15.07 -2.90
N ASP A 89 14.20 15.06 -3.94
CA ASP A 89 12.91 15.73 -3.93
C ASP A 89 11.90 14.97 -3.07
N ASP A 90 11.90 13.64 -3.17
CA ASP A 90 11.10 12.77 -2.32
C ASP A 90 11.50 12.93 -0.84
N LEU A 91 12.80 13.01 -0.55
CA LEU A 91 13.29 13.28 0.82
C LEU A 91 12.80 14.63 1.34
N ARG A 92 12.88 15.68 0.52
CA ARG A 92 12.39 17.03 0.92
C ARG A 92 10.88 16.96 1.20
N GLN A 93 10.11 16.37 0.31
CA GLN A 93 8.66 16.26 0.44
C GLN A 93 8.27 15.51 1.73
N LEU A 94 8.87 14.36 2.01
CA LEU A 94 8.59 13.60 3.24
C LEU A 94 8.96 14.40 4.48
N ASN A 95 10.15 15.01 4.52
CA ASN A 95 10.63 15.80 5.65
C ASN A 95 9.80 17.05 5.90
N ASP A 96 9.31 17.71 4.85
CA ASP A 96 8.42 18.86 4.97
C ASP A 96 7.09 18.49 5.62
N TRP A 97 6.54 17.31 5.31
CA TRP A 97 5.35 16.79 5.96
C TRP A 97 5.63 16.35 7.41
N ALA A 98 6.71 15.63 7.66
CA ALA A 98 7.05 15.12 8.99
C ALA A 98 7.29 16.23 10.03
N ARG A 99 7.72 17.43 9.59
CA ARG A 99 7.93 18.62 10.47
C ARG A 99 6.62 19.31 10.87
N ARG A 100 5.52 19.13 10.14
CA ARG A 100 4.24 19.79 10.43
C ARG A 100 3.65 19.27 11.75
N PRO A 101 2.80 20.07 12.44
CA PRO A 101 2.02 19.57 13.57
C PRO A 101 1.24 18.32 13.18
N ALA A 102 1.41 17.24 13.94
CA ALA A 102 0.71 15.98 13.71
C ALA A 102 -0.41 15.79 14.72
N LEU A 103 -1.35 14.89 14.42
CA LEU A 103 -2.38 14.47 15.37
C LEU A 103 -1.73 13.94 16.66
N ALA A 104 -2.18 14.46 17.79
CA ALA A 104 -1.83 13.95 19.10
C ALA A 104 -2.89 12.97 19.59
N PRO A 105 -2.50 11.79 20.10
CA PRO A 105 -3.46 10.86 20.67
C PRO A 105 -4.06 11.43 21.96
N GLN A 106 -5.35 11.23 22.13
CA GLN A 106 -6.11 11.64 23.31
C GLN A 106 -6.83 10.44 23.92
N VAL A 107 -7.12 10.52 25.21
CA VAL A 107 -8.01 9.58 25.90
C VAL A 107 -9.38 10.25 26.05
N GLU A 108 -10.38 9.69 25.41
CA GLU A 108 -11.77 10.12 25.48
C GLU A 108 -12.54 9.38 26.57
N ALA A 109 -13.76 9.84 26.85
CA ALA A 109 -14.66 9.17 27.78
C ALA A 109 -14.84 7.69 27.41
N GLY A 110 -14.84 6.82 28.41
CA GLY A 110 -14.88 5.36 28.21
C GLY A 110 -13.56 4.74 27.78
N LEU A 111 -12.42 5.44 28.03
CA LEU A 111 -11.05 4.99 27.69
C LEU A 111 -10.87 4.66 26.20
N ARG A 112 -11.55 5.37 25.34
CA ARG A 112 -11.37 5.26 23.90
C ARG A 112 -10.25 6.18 23.42
N ARG A 113 -9.55 5.76 22.35
CA ARG A 113 -8.58 6.63 21.70
C ARG A 113 -9.30 7.67 20.85
N GLY A 114 -9.00 8.93 21.08
CA GLY A 114 -9.33 10.05 20.23
C GLY A 114 -8.07 10.70 19.65
N TRP A 115 -8.27 11.72 18.85
CA TRP A 115 -7.21 12.49 18.22
C TRP A 115 -7.51 13.98 18.32
N SER A 116 -6.46 14.79 18.54
CA SER A 116 -6.56 16.25 18.51
C SER A 116 -5.44 16.83 17.64
N GLY A 117 -5.73 17.97 17.02
CA GLY A 117 -4.78 18.71 16.20
C GLY A 117 -5.47 19.83 15.45
N GLU A 118 -4.73 20.89 15.18
CA GLU A 118 -5.16 21.93 14.24
C GLU A 118 -5.09 21.39 12.81
N GLN A 119 -6.01 21.83 11.93
CA GLN A 119 -6.13 21.31 10.56
C GLN A 119 -6.09 19.75 10.52
N PRO A 120 -7.11 19.08 11.09
CA PRO A 120 -7.02 17.67 11.44
C PRO A 120 -6.66 16.74 10.28
N VAL A 121 -7.11 17.03 9.05
CA VAL A 121 -6.76 16.25 7.84
C VAL A 121 -5.26 16.32 7.58
N ARG A 122 -4.69 17.52 7.61
CA ARG A 122 -3.24 17.72 7.37
C ARG A 122 -2.41 17.20 8.54
N ALA A 123 -2.90 17.33 9.76
CA ALA A 123 -2.25 16.76 10.94
C ALA A 123 -2.23 15.22 10.89
N ALA A 124 -3.26 14.58 10.32
CA ALA A 124 -3.28 13.14 10.08
C ALA A 124 -2.24 12.73 9.03
N LEU A 125 -2.12 13.48 7.93
CA LEU A 125 -1.07 13.23 6.91
C LEU A 125 0.34 13.45 7.48
N ALA A 126 0.54 14.45 8.33
CA ALA A 126 1.80 14.67 9.02
C ALA A 126 2.17 13.50 9.96
N LEU A 127 1.17 12.91 10.64
CA LEU A 127 1.39 11.71 11.44
C LEU A 127 1.83 10.52 10.56
N VAL A 128 1.17 10.31 9.43
CA VAL A 128 1.55 9.25 8.48
C VAL A 128 2.96 9.47 7.94
N ALA A 129 3.35 10.73 7.67
CA ALA A 129 4.71 11.06 7.24
C ALA A 129 5.76 10.76 8.32
N ARG A 130 5.47 11.02 9.60
CA ARG A 130 6.35 10.63 10.72
C ARG A 130 6.47 9.12 10.84
N GLU A 131 5.38 8.39 10.75
CA GLU A 131 5.40 6.92 10.75
C GLU A 131 6.23 6.36 9.57
N ALA A 132 6.13 6.99 8.37
CA ALA A 132 6.98 6.64 7.25
C ALA A 132 8.46 6.91 7.53
N THR A 133 8.79 8.04 8.16
CA THR A 133 10.16 8.39 8.55
C THR A 133 10.71 7.35 9.54
N GLU A 134 9.95 6.99 10.57
CA GLU A 134 10.33 5.96 11.54
C GLU A 134 10.56 4.60 10.87
N LEU A 135 9.66 4.21 9.94
CA LEU A 135 9.83 2.98 9.17
C LEU A 135 11.10 2.99 8.32
N LEU A 136 11.37 4.07 7.58
CA LEU A 136 12.48 4.15 6.63
C LEU A 136 13.84 4.29 7.31
N THR A 137 13.90 4.85 8.52
CA THR A 137 15.13 5.06 9.29
C THR A 137 15.34 4.02 10.38
N GLY A 138 14.28 3.34 10.81
CA GLY A 138 14.30 2.33 11.86
C GLY A 138 14.68 0.92 11.38
N PRO A 139 14.74 -0.04 12.31
CA PRO A 139 15.11 -1.43 12.00
C PRO A 139 14.08 -2.14 11.10
N GLU A 140 12.81 -1.73 11.14
CA GLU A 140 11.75 -2.36 10.34
C GLU A 140 11.91 -2.13 8.84
N ARG A 141 12.73 -1.16 8.40
CA ARG A 141 13.04 -0.99 6.98
C ARG A 141 13.57 -2.25 6.32
N ALA A 142 14.33 -3.05 7.09
CA ALA A 142 14.87 -4.32 6.61
C ALA A 142 13.80 -5.40 6.39
N LEU A 143 12.57 -5.18 6.89
CA LEU A 143 11.43 -6.09 6.74
C LEU A 143 10.53 -5.69 5.55
N VAL A 144 10.76 -4.53 4.94
CA VAL A 144 9.95 -4.09 3.79
C VAL A 144 10.23 -4.97 2.59
N ARG A 145 9.18 -5.47 1.96
CA ARG A 145 9.24 -6.34 0.78
C ARG A 145 8.25 -5.87 -0.29
N GLU A 146 8.61 -6.06 -1.53
CA GLU A 146 7.67 -5.99 -2.65
C GLU A 146 6.97 -7.33 -2.85
N CYS A 147 5.68 -7.28 -3.21
CA CYS A 147 4.91 -8.48 -3.49
C CYS A 147 5.50 -9.25 -4.69
N ALA A 148 5.81 -10.54 -4.50
CA ALA A 148 6.38 -11.40 -5.54
C ALA A 148 5.42 -11.67 -6.71
N ALA A 149 4.22 -11.10 -6.71
CA ALA A 149 3.30 -11.12 -7.84
C ALA A 149 3.53 -9.94 -8.82
N ALA A 150 4.62 -9.16 -8.67
CA ALA A 150 4.99 -8.14 -9.65
C ALA A 150 5.16 -8.78 -11.04
N PRO A 151 4.80 -8.08 -12.12
CA PRO A 151 4.24 -6.72 -12.16
C PRO A 151 2.72 -6.65 -11.93
N ALA A 152 2.04 -7.78 -11.70
CA ALA A 152 0.58 -7.84 -11.47
C ALA A 152 0.15 -7.35 -10.07
N CYS A 153 1.08 -7.01 -9.20
CA CYS A 153 0.86 -6.38 -7.91
C CYS A 153 2.08 -5.51 -7.58
N SER A 154 1.85 -4.25 -7.25
CA SER A 154 2.89 -3.27 -6.91
C SER A 154 2.95 -2.95 -5.41
N LEU A 155 2.30 -3.78 -4.56
CA LEU A 155 2.15 -3.50 -3.15
C LEU A 155 3.42 -3.82 -2.37
N LEU A 156 3.82 -2.87 -1.51
CA LEU A 156 4.88 -3.00 -0.53
C LEU A 156 4.29 -3.42 0.82
N PHE A 157 4.96 -4.27 1.56
CA PHE A 157 4.47 -4.77 2.85
C PHE A 157 5.61 -5.10 3.81
N LEU A 158 5.32 -5.18 5.11
CA LEU A 158 6.25 -5.67 6.12
C LEU A 158 6.17 -7.18 6.26
N ASP A 159 7.30 -7.85 6.11
CA ASP A 159 7.41 -9.27 6.40
C ASP A 159 7.75 -9.49 7.89
N ARG A 160 6.73 -9.47 8.73
CA ARG A 160 6.83 -9.86 10.15
C ARG A 160 6.56 -11.35 10.38
N SER A 161 6.63 -12.17 9.33
CA SER A 161 6.47 -13.62 9.48
C SER A 161 7.65 -14.21 10.26
N ARG A 162 7.38 -15.26 11.05
CA ARG A 162 8.39 -15.91 11.91
C ARG A 162 9.65 -16.34 11.16
N ALA A 163 9.51 -16.72 9.89
CA ALA A 163 10.61 -17.18 9.05
C ALA A 163 11.19 -16.10 8.13
N GLY A 164 10.63 -14.88 8.09
CA GLY A 164 11.03 -13.80 7.17
C GLY A 164 10.92 -14.17 5.70
N ARG A 165 9.97 -15.03 5.32
CA ARG A 165 9.84 -15.60 3.97
C ARG A 165 8.50 -15.32 3.31
N ARG A 166 7.73 -14.36 3.80
CA ARG A 166 6.48 -13.96 3.17
C ARG A 166 6.78 -13.36 1.80
N ARG A 167 6.26 -13.99 0.76
CA ARG A 167 6.47 -13.58 -0.64
C ARG A 167 5.36 -12.71 -1.19
N TRP A 168 4.16 -12.79 -0.64
CA TRP A 168 2.97 -12.11 -1.15
C TRP A 168 2.37 -11.21 -0.07
N CYS A 169 1.90 -10.04 -0.50
CA CYS A 169 1.19 -9.10 0.38
C CYS A 169 -0.07 -9.72 1.00
N GLU A 170 -0.65 -10.72 0.33
CA GLU A 170 -1.82 -11.45 0.77
C GLU A 170 -1.87 -12.82 0.11
N MET A 171 -2.10 -13.88 0.91
CA MET A 171 -2.07 -15.24 0.39
C MET A 171 -3.29 -15.55 -0.48
N GLU A 172 -4.46 -15.09 -0.05
CA GLU A 172 -5.74 -15.37 -0.73
C GLU A 172 -5.82 -14.79 -2.14
N ARG A 173 -5.23 -13.61 -2.34
CA ARG A 173 -5.24 -12.93 -3.63
C ARG A 173 -3.97 -13.20 -4.44
N CYS A 174 -2.82 -12.75 -3.97
CA CYS A 174 -1.57 -12.85 -4.73
C CYS A 174 -0.96 -14.25 -4.70
N GLY A 175 -1.00 -14.93 -3.56
CA GLY A 175 -0.54 -16.31 -3.43
C GLY A 175 -1.37 -17.29 -4.26
N SER A 176 -2.69 -17.17 -4.23
CA SER A 176 -3.59 -18.00 -5.02
C SER A 176 -3.43 -17.78 -6.53
N ARG A 177 -3.28 -16.51 -6.99
CA ARG A 177 -2.96 -16.21 -8.39
C ARG A 177 -1.67 -16.87 -8.85
N ALA A 178 -0.61 -16.82 -8.03
CA ALA A 178 0.67 -17.45 -8.33
C ALA A 178 0.55 -18.97 -8.44
N LYS A 179 -0.20 -19.62 -7.53
CA LYS A 179 -0.48 -21.06 -7.59
C LYS A 179 -1.22 -21.43 -8.88
N MET A 180 -2.27 -20.69 -9.24
CA MET A 180 -3.05 -20.94 -10.45
C MET A 180 -2.22 -20.75 -11.72
N ALA A 181 -1.34 -19.74 -11.77
CA ALA A 181 -0.42 -19.54 -12.90
C ALA A 181 0.56 -20.72 -13.07
N THR A 182 1.07 -21.25 -11.96
CA THR A 182 1.96 -22.41 -11.97
C THR A 182 1.23 -23.67 -12.44
N TYR A 183 0.00 -23.88 -11.98
CA TYR A 183 -0.81 -25.02 -12.41
C TYR A 183 -1.09 -24.99 -13.92
N ARG A 184 -1.49 -23.83 -14.47
CA ARG A 184 -1.73 -23.67 -15.91
C ARG A 184 -0.48 -23.93 -16.76
N ARG A 185 0.72 -23.52 -16.30
CA ARG A 185 1.99 -23.81 -16.99
C ARG A 185 2.27 -25.31 -17.03
N ARG A 186 2.10 -26.02 -15.91
CA ARG A 186 2.30 -27.47 -15.83
C ARG A 186 1.34 -28.23 -16.74
N GLY A 187 0.05 -27.83 -16.80
CA GLY A 187 -0.95 -28.44 -17.68
C GLY A 187 -0.66 -28.27 -19.18
N ARG A 188 0.00 -27.14 -19.55
CA ARG A 188 0.42 -26.92 -20.96
C ARG A 188 1.68 -27.73 -21.36
N SER A 189 2.58 -27.97 -20.46
CA SER A 189 3.79 -28.77 -20.72
C SER A 189 3.51 -30.28 -20.78
N SER A 190 2.42 -30.76 -20.16
CA SER A 190 1.98 -32.15 -20.20
C SER A 190 1.04 -32.49 -21.36
N GLY A 191 0.51 -31.48 -22.06
CA GLY A 191 -0.39 -31.64 -23.21
C GLY A 191 0.27 -31.67 -24.58
N GLY A 192 1.60 -31.42 -24.69
CA GLY A 192 2.35 -31.32 -25.94
C GLY A 192 2.93 -32.63 -26.50
N GLY A 193 2.58 -33.79 -25.92
CA GLY A 193 3.19 -35.09 -26.27
C GLY A 193 2.23 -36.13 -26.86
N ARG A 194 1.31 -35.73 -27.74
CA ARG A 194 0.54 -36.69 -28.53
C ARG A 194 0.32 -36.17 -29.94
N SER A 195 1.30 -36.37 -30.80
CA SER A 195 1.01 -36.42 -32.23
C SER A 195 1.97 -37.35 -32.92
N SER A 196 1.36 -38.29 -33.58
CA SER A 196 1.71 -39.01 -34.79
C SER A 196 2.78 -40.09 -34.69
N GLY A 197 2.35 -41.28 -34.37
CA GLY A 197 2.92 -42.51 -34.89
C GLY A 197 1.80 -43.29 -35.57
N GLY A 198 1.80 -43.30 -36.88
CA GLY A 198 0.99 -44.14 -37.71
C GLY A 198 1.19 -43.69 -39.14
N GLY A 199 2.08 -44.27 -39.87
CA GLY A 199 2.41 -45.63 -40.22
C GLY A 199 1.61 -46.02 -41.43
N GLY A 200 2.25 -45.86 -42.60
CA GLY A 200 1.70 -46.29 -43.84
C GLY A 200 1.83 -47.82 -44.00
N ILE A 201 1.04 -48.35 -44.78
CA ILE A 201 1.34 -49.32 -45.85
C ILE A 201 0.40 -49.03 -46.97
#